data_a175c14d82cc8214bfa7664fd2fa8136
#
_entry.id   a175c14d82cc8214bfa7664fd2fa8136
#
_cell.length_a   1.000
_cell.length_b   1.000
_cell.length_c   1.000
_cell.angle_alpha   90.00
_cell.angle_beta   90.00
_cell.angle_gamma   90.00
#
_symmetry.space_group_name_H-M   'P 1'
#
loop_
_entity.id
_entity.type
_entity.pdbx_description
1 polymer ?
#
loop_
_entity_poly.entity_id
_entity_poly.type
_entity_poly.pdbx_seq_one_letter_code
_entity_poly.pdbx_strand_id
1 'polypeptide(L)'
;RLLSMHPLLVGGNPFTTTSIYGLILYLEKKWGIHYSMGGTGQIINGMEKLMNEEHIKILKGCEVNKIVSNKNKITGVELNNGDKIETDNVICNADPPAVYSKLANTNSSNSIFNWKMKRMEYSMGLFVYYFGTKKVYDDVEHHTIKFGDKYKEHLDDIFNNKKLNDDISYYLHRPTATDKSMAPDNHDCFYVLVPVPNNQSGIDWSIEGDKMKNLVIKKMEESLLPNLSENIVEDFYLTPDYFEKELNTKYGSGFSIQPKFTQSAYFRFHNKSEIFDGLYFVGAGTHPGAGVPGVLSSAKVLDKIL
;
A
#
# COMPACT_ATOMS: atom_id res chain seq x y z
N ARG A 1 -17.36 12.35 9.35
CA ARG A 1 -16.58 12.05 8.13
C ARG A 1 -15.09 12.38 8.32
N LEU A 2 -14.70 13.56 8.86
CA LEU A 2 -13.29 13.93 9.04
C LEU A 2 -12.49 12.89 9.82
N LEU A 3 -13.00 12.40 10.95
CA LEU A 3 -12.34 11.38 11.77
C LEU A 3 -12.29 9.98 11.14
N SER A 4 -13.07 9.74 10.08
CA SER A 4 -13.11 8.44 9.38
C SER A 4 -12.05 8.30 8.29
N MET A 5 -11.34 9.37 7.95
CA MET A 5 -10.32 9.41 6.91
C MET A 5 -9.08 8.57 7.26
N HIS A 6 -8.52 8.76 8.44
CA HIS A 6 -7.24 8.13 8.83
C HIS A 6 -7.29 6.61 8.87
N PRO A 7 -8.34 5.94 9.41
CA PRO A 7 -8.47 4.50 9.29
C PRO A 7 -8.45 4.01 7.84
N LEU A 8 -9.11 4.75 6.93
CA LEU A 8 -9.15 4.38 5.52
C LEU A 8 -7.77 4.49 4.85
N LEU A 9 -6.98 5.52 5.21
CA LEU A 9 -5.61 5.71 4.70
C LEU A 9 -4.60 4.64 5.17
N VAL A 10 -4.99 3.79 6.10
CA VAL A 10 -4.19 2.63 6.54
C VAL A 10 -4.87 1.29 6.26
N GLY A 11 -5.85 1.28 5.38
CA GLY A 11 -6.49 0.07 4.88
C GLY A 11 -7.67 -0.45 5.69
N GLY A 12 -8.20 0.33 6.61
CA GLY A 12 -9.32 -0.07 7.49
C GLY A 12 -10.64 0.58 7.13
N ASN A 13 -11.73 -0.19 7.27
CA ASN A 13 -13.06 0.39 7.28
C ASN A 13 -13.26 1.19 8.57
N PRO A 14 -13.47 2.53 8.50
CA PRO A 14 -13.58 3.38 9.68
C PRO A 14 -14.68 2.99 10.67
N PHE A 15 -15.68 2.26 10.20
CA PHE A 15 -16.81 1.80 11.03
C PHE A 15 -16.52 0.49 11.80
N THR A 16 -15.43 -0.20 11.47
CA THR A 16 -15.04 -1.47 12.11
C THR A 16 -13.59 -1.48 12.61
N THR A 17 -12.81 -0.45 12.26
CA THR A 17 -11.42 -0.29 12.69
C THR A 17 -11.36 0.18 14.16
N THR A 18 -10.34 -0.26 14.88
CA THR A 18 -10.11 0.17 16.26
C THR A 18 -9.79 1.67 16.35
N SER A 19 -10.31 2.32 17.40
CA SER A 19 -10.11 3.77 17.66
C SER A 19 -8.65 4.18 17.91
N ILE A 20 -7.74 3.23 18.10
CA ILE A 20 -6.30 3.49 18.28
C ILE A 20 -5.71 4.29 17.10
N TYR A 21 -6.28 4.16 15.90
CA TYR A 21 -5.84 4.91 14.72
C TYR A 21 -6.18 6.40 14.76
N GLY A 22 -6.99 6.86 15.73
CA GLY A 22 -7.11 8.26 16.08
C GLY A 22 -5.80 8.89 16.55
N LEU A 23 -4.81 8.06 16.96
CA LEU A 23 -3.45 8.49 17.27
C LEU A 23 -2.78 9.21 16.10
N ILE A 24 -3.10 8.86 14.86
CA ILE A 24 -2.52 9.50 13.66
C ILE A 24 -2.80 10.99 13.68
N LEU A 25 -4.04 11.42 13.97
CA LEU A 25 -4.40 12.84 14.10
C LEU A 25 -3.57 13.57 15.16
N TYR A 26 -3.30 12.90 16.30
CA TYR A 26 -2.45 13.47 17.33
C TYR A 26 -1.00 13.65 16.84
N LEU A 27 -0.48 12.66 16.11
CA LEU A 27 0.88 12.69 15.59
C LEU A 27 1.04 13.80 14.54
N GLU A 28 0.10 13.93 13.62
CA GLU A 28 0.06 15.00 12.61
C GLU A 28 -0.03 16.38 13.24
N LYS A 29 -0.87 16.54 14.28
CA LYS A 29 -0.96 17.79 15.03
C LYS A 29 0.34 18.12 15.76
N LYS A 30 1.03 17.11 16.30
CA LYS A 30 2.25 17.30 17.11
C LYS A 30 3.48 17.57 16.26
N TRP A 31 3.64 16.89 15.14
CA TRP A 31 4.87 16.92 14.34
C TRP A 31 4.67 17.51 12.95
N GLY A 32 3.43 17.79 12.54
CA GLY A 32 3.10 18.29 11.22
C GLY A 32 3.07 17.19 10.15
N ILE A 33 2.78 17.62 8.93
CA ILE A 33 2.83 16.80 7.72
C ILE A 33 3.98 17.34 6.87
N HIS A 34 4.83 16.46 6.39
CA HIS A 34 6.02 16.81 5.63
C HIS A 34 5.97 16.18 4.23
N TYR A 35 6.47 16.91 3.26
CA TYR A 35 6.60 16.48 1.87
C TYR A 35 8.07 16.43 1.49
N SER A 36 8.48 15.40 0.77
CA SER A 36 9.84 15.31 0.21
C SER A 36 9.90 16.07 -1.10
N MET A 37 10.65 17.17 -1.15
CA MET A 37 10.86 17.94 -2.37
C MET A 37 11.49 17.05 -3.47
N GLY A 38 10.96 17.14 -4.68
CA GLY A 38 11.27 16.22 -5.78
C GLY A 38 10.50 14.89 -5.72
N GLY A 39 9.49 14.79 -4.82
CA GLY A 39 8.63 13.63 -4.68
C GLY A 39 9.17 12.55 -3.73
N THR A 40 8.33 11.54 -3.46
CA THR A 40 8.69 10.43 -2.55
C THR A 40 9.87 9.59 -3.03
N GLY A 41 10.16 9.60 -4.34
CA GLY A 41 11.35 8.96 -4.92
C GLY A 41 12.66 9.47 -4.32
N GLN A 42 12.71 10.74 -3.86
CA GLN A 42 13.91 11.29 -3.23
C GLN A 42 14.23 10.64 -1.88
N ILE A 43 13.24 10.13 -1.18
CA ILE A 43 13.47 9.33 0.03
C ILE A 43 14.21 8.04 -0.34
N ILE A 44 13.80 7.37 -1.41
CA ILE A 44 14.45 6.15 -1.90
C ILE A 44 15.89 6.44 -2.36
N ASN A 45 16.08 7.52 -3.12
CA ASN A 45 17.41 7.95 -3.55
C ASN A 45 18.34 8.22 -2.34
N GLY A 46 17.82 8.88 -1.30
CA GLY A 46 18.56 9.12 -0.06
C GLY A 46 18.92 7.82 0.67
N MET A 47 18.01 6.85 0.73
CA MET A 47 18.27 5.54 1.33
C MET A 47 19.31 4.75 0.51
N GLU A 48 19.19 4.73 -0.83
CA GLU A 48 20.17 4.05 -1.70
C GLU A 48 21.57 4.66 -1.55
N LYS A 49 21.66 6.00 -1.46
CA LYS A 49 22.92 6.69 -1.19
C LYS A 49 23.54 6.24 0.14
N LEU A 50 22.74 6.22 1.22
CA LEU A 50 23.19 5.76 2.53
C LEU A 50 23.66 4.30 2.50
N MET A 51 22.88 3.41 1.84
CA MET A 51 23.25 2.00 1.70
C MET A 51 24.60 1.83 0.99
N ASN A 52 24.88 2.64 -0.05
CA ASN A 52 26.16 2.63 -0.74
C ASN A 52 27.31 3.14 0.17
N GLU A 53 27.07 4.19 0.95
CA GLU A 53 28.04 4.72 1.92
C GLU A 53 28.38 3.68 3.02
N GLU A 54 27.40 2.89 3.45
CA GLU A 54 27.53 1.79 4.41
C GLU A 54 28.00 0.46 3.74
N HIS A 55 28.40 0.50 2.46
CA HIS A 55 28.87 -0.67 1.70
C HIS A 55 27.88 -1.84 1.61
N ILE A 56 26.57 -1.57 1.70
CA ILE A 56 25.53 -2.57 1.56
C ILE A 56 25.38 -2.93 0.07
N LYS A 57 25.54 -4.20 -0.26
CA LYS A 57 25.41 -4.69 -1.63
C LYS A 57 23.94 -4.72 -2.05
N ILE A 58 23.60 -3.96 -3.08
CA ILE A 58 22.26 -3.93 -3.68
C ILE A 58 22.27 -4.73 -4.96
N LEU A 59 21.42 -5.75 -5.06
CA LEU A 59 21.23 -6.57 -6.27
C LEU A 59 19.89 -6.19 -6.91
N LYS A 60 19.93 -5.39 -7.98
CA LYS A 60 18.75 -5.02 -8.78
C LYS A 60 18.48 -6.07 -9.85
N GLY A 61 17.20 -6.24 -10.23
CA GLY A 61 16.78 -7.24 -11.23
C GLY A 61 16.91 -8.70 -10.75
N CYS A 62 17.04 -8.91 -9.45
CA CYS A 62 17.21 -10.23 -8.82
C CYS A 62 15.96 -10.56 -8.01
N GLU A 63 14.95 -11.12 -8.66
CA GLU A 63 13.72 -11.53 -7.99
C GLU A 63 13.93 -12.81 -7.18
N VAL A 64 13.51 -12.78 -5.91
CA VAL A 64 13.52 -13.97 -5.05
C VAL A 64 12.30 -14.83 -5.35
N ASN A 65 12.54 -16.01 -5.88
CA ASN A 65 11.51 -16.99 -6.20
C ASN A 65 11.12 -17.86 -5.00
N LYS A 66 12.08 -18.12 -4.10
CA LYS A 66 11.87 -19.02 -2.96
C LYS A 66 12.74 -18.67 -1.77
N ILE A 67 12.19 -18.81 -0.58
CA ILE A 67 12.93 -18.82 0.68
C ILE A 67 13.21 -20.28 1.01
N VAL A 68 14.49 -20.63 1.11
CA VAL A 68 14.95 -22.01 1.33
C VAL A 68 15.12 -22.29 2.81
N SER A 69 14.58 -23.42 3.28
CA SER A 69 14.71 -23.85 4.67
C SER A 69 14.98 -25.33 4.76
N ASN A 70 15.74 -25.73 5.79
CA ASN A 70 15.89 -27.12 6.21
C ASN A 70 15.09 -27.30 7.52
N LYS A 71 14.06 -28.14 7.46
CA LYS A 71 13.00 -28.18 8.49
C LYS A 71 12.39 -26.78 8.64
N ASN A 72 12.57 -26.14 9.79
CA ASN A 72 12.06 -24.78 10.07
C ASN A 72 13.18 -23.73 10.18
N LYS A 73 14.45 -24.07 9.86
CA LYS A 73 15.55 -23.12 9.88
C LYS A 73 15.86 -22.63 8.46
N ILE A 74 15.96 -21.31 8.30
CA ILE A 74 16.33 -20.69 7.01
C ILE A 74 17.77 -21.08 6.66
N THR A 75 18.01 -21.34 5.39
CA THR A 75 19.33 -21.66 4.82
C THR A 75 19.68 -20.78 3.63
N GLY A 76 18.76 -19.97 3.13
CA GLY A 76 19.03 -19.05 2.04
C GLY A 76 17.79 -18.66 1.23
N VAL A 77 18.03 -18.06 0.06
CA VAL A 77 17.02 -17.72 -0.93
C VAL A 77 17.45 -18.25 -2.30
N GLU A 78 16.47 -18.54 -3.16
CA GLU A 78 16.65 -18.91 -4.56
C GLU A 78 16.06 -17.81 -5.44
N LEU A 79 16.83 -17.35 -6.42
CA LEU A 79 16.46 -16.32 -7.38
C LEU A 79 15.77 -16.94 -8.60
N ASN A 80 15.04 -16.14 -9.37
CA ASN A 80 14.36 -16.58 -10.59
C ASN A 80 15.30 -17.18 -11.65
N ASN A 81 16.57 -16.74 -11.69
CA ASN A 81 17.58 -17.29 -12.58
C ASN A 81 18.19 -18.61 -12.10
N GLY A 82 17.75 -19.13 -10.95
CA GLY A 82 18.22 -20.38 -10.34
C GLY A 82 19.41 -20.21 -9.39
N ASP A 83 20.00 -19.01 -9.28
CA ASP A 83 21.09 -18.75 -8.34
C ASP A 83 20.59 -18.88 -6.91
N LYS A 84 21.48 -19.30 -6.02
CA LYS A 84 21.21 -19.43 -4.58
C LYS A 84 22.11 -18.54 -3.77
N ILE A 85 21.53 -17.86 -2.81
CA ILE A 85 22.26 -17.06 -1.82
C ILE A 85 22.07 -17.75 -0.47
N GLU A 86 23.15 -18.29 0.06
CA GLU A 86 23.16 -18.92 1.38
C GLU A 86 23.18 -17.88 2.48
N THR A 87 22.29 -18.01 3.45
CA THR A 87 22.22 -17.15 4.64
C THR A 87 21.39 -17.82 5.73
N ASP A 88 21.74 -17.57 6.98
CA ASP A 88 20.97 -18.03 8.14
C ASP A 88 19.80 -17.09 8.49
N ASN A 89 19.79 -15.86 7.96
CA ASN A 89 18.77 -14.87 8.27
C ASN A 89 18.26 -14.20 6.99
N VAL A 90 16.95 -14.11 6.85
CA VAL A 90 16.25 -13.40 5.78
C VAL A 90 15.31 -12.38 6.41
N ILE A 91 15.52 -11.11 6.09
CA ILE A 91 14.60 -10.00 6.43
C ILE A 91 13.75 -9.72 5.20
N CYS A 92 12.47 -9.97 5.31
CA CYS A 92 11.53 -9.85 4.19
C CYS A 92 10.64 -8.63 4.33
N ASN A 93 10.64 -7.75 3.30
CA ASN A 93 9.74 -6.60 3.21
C ASN A 93 8.50 -6.88 2.34
N ALA A 94 8.35 -8.08 1.78
CA ALA A 94 7.14 -8.48 1.07
C ALA A 94 5.99 -8.76 2.05
N ASP A 95 4.76 -8.76 1.54
CA ASP A 95 3.55 -8.98 2.32
C ASP A 95 3.57 -10.37 3.01
N PRO A 96 3.56 -10.46 4.35
CA PRO A 96 3.68 -11.73 5.06
C PRO A 96 2.71 -12.82 4.59
N PRO A 97 1.40 -12.56 4.33
CA PRO A 97 0.51 -13.55 3.74
C PRO A 97 1.00 -14.11 2.41
N ALA A 98 1.56 -13.25 1.55
CA ALA A 98 2.11 -13.70 0.26
C ALA A 98 3.39 -14.52 0.47
N VAL A 99 4.29 -14.07 1.35
CA VAL A 99 5.52 -14.81 1.69
C VAL A 99 5.20 -16.22 2.15
N TYR A 100 4.33 -16.37 3.15
CA TYR A 100 3.98 -17.69 3.68
C TYR A 100 3.26 -18.58 2.65
N SER A 101 2.48 -18.00 1.72
CA SER A 101 1.74 -18.78 0.74
C SER A 101 2.52 -19.09 -0.54
N LYS A 102 3.44 -18.22 -0.96
CA LYS A 102 4.14 -18.33 -2.25
C LYS A 102 5.63 -18.67 -2.08
N LEU A 103 6.35 -17.95 -1.21
CA LEU A 103 7.81 -18.02 -1.16
C LEU A 103 8.35 -19.05 -0.15
N ALA A 104 7.73 -19.18 1.00
CA ALA A 104 8.24 -20.05 2.08
C ALA A 104 7.66 -21.47 2.06
N ASN A 105 6.75 -21.76 1.12
CA ASN A 105 6.10 -23.06 0.91
C ASN A 105 5.74 -23.77 2.23
N THR A 106 4.88 -23.12 3.01
CA THR A 106 4.43 -23.65 4.30
C THR A 106 3.50 -24.85 4.11
N ASN A 107 4.06 -26.02 3.80
CA ASN A 107 3.40 -27.29 4.10
C ASN A 107 3.40 -27.50 5.63
N SER A 108 3.19 -26.42 6.39
CA SER A 108 3.28 -26.47 7.83
C SER A 108 2.13 -27.32 8.36
N SER A 109 2.47 -28.36 9.07
CA SER A 109 1.55 -29.12 9.91
C SER A 109 0.95 -28.27 11.05
N ASN A 110 1.29 -26.97 11.12
CA ASN A 110 0.74 -26.05 12.12
C ASN A 110 -0.70 -25.64 11.74
N SER A 111 -1.64 -26.43 12.19
CA SER A 111 -3.09 -26.27 11.95
C SER A 111 -3.61 -24.92 12.47
N ILE A 112 -3.04 -24.38 13.56
CA ILE A 112 -3.45 -23.11 14.17
C ILE A 112 -3.05 -21.94 13.26
N PHE A 113 -1.81 -21.95 12.75
CA PHE A 113 -1.36 -20.90 11.83
C PHE A 113 -2.16 -20.89 10.52
N ASN A 114 -2.38 -22.06 9.93
CA ASN A 114 -3.20 -22.20 8.73
C ASN A 114 -4.65 -21.75 8.96
N TRP A 115 -5.21 -22.02 10.13
CA TRP A 115 -6.53 -21.55 10.51
C TRP A 115 -6.56 -20.01 10.67
N LYS A 116 -5.54 -19.41 11.30
CA LYS A 116 -5.36 -17.95 11.41
C LYS A 116 -5.31 -17.31 10.01
N MET A 117 -4.46 -17.83 9.13
CA MET A 117 -4.31 -17.33 7.74
C MET A 117 -5.61 -17.35 6.95
N LYS A 118 -6.41 -18.42 7.07
CA LYS A 118 -7.70 -18.56 6.37
C LYS A 118 -8.77 -17.57 6.84
N ARG A 119 -8.65 -17.04 8.05
CA ARG A 119 -9.62 -16.12 8.66
C ARG A 119 -9.19 -14.66 8.63
N MET A 120 -8.02 -14.39 8.08
CA MET A 120 -7.56 -13.01 7.94
C MET A 120 -8.42 -12.25 6.95
N GLU A 121 -8.76 -11.03 7.34
CA GLU A 121 -9.44 -10.07 6.47
C GLU A 121 -8.41 -9.10 5.90
N TYR A 122 -8.46 -8.93 4.60
CA TYR A 122 -7.53 -8.09 3.85
C TYR A 122 -8.10 -6.69 3.65
N SER A 123 -7.22 -5.69 3.57
CA SER A 123 -7.61 -4.33 3.26
C SER A 123 -8.26 -4.24 1.88
N MET A 124 -8.91 -3.13 1.61
CA MET A 124 -9.40 -2.82 0.28
C MET A 124 -8.23 -2.82 -0.73
N GLY A 125 -8.55 -3.00 -2.00
CA GLY A 125 -7.69 -2.67 -3.12
C GLY A 125 -7.69 -1.17 -3.39
N LEU A 126 -6.79 -0.75 -4.26
CA LEU A 126 -6.66 0.64 -4.68
C LEU A 126 -6.74 0.73 -6.20
N PHE A 127 -7.55 1.66 -6.69
CA PHE A 127 -7.43 2.17 -8.05
C PHE A 127 -6.68 3.50 -7.95
N VAL A 128 -5.52 3.59 -8.57
CA VAL A 128 -4.69 4.79 -8.52
C VAL A 128 -4.52 5.33 -9.93
N TYR A 129 -5.05 6.51 -10.19
CA TYR A 129 -5.01 7.16 -11.49
C TYR A 129 -4.03 8.32 -11.46
N TYR A 130 -3.00 8.26 -12.29
CA TYR A 130 -1.98 9.29 -12.46
C TYR A 130 -2.22 10.06 -13.75
N PHE A 131 -2.08 11.38 -13.72
CA PHE A 131 -2.21 12.20 -14.91
C PHE A 131 -1.47 13.53 -14.81
N GLY A 132 -1.01 14.01 -15.96
CA GLY A 132 -0.49 15.37 -16.16
C GLY A 132 -1.49 16.23 -16.94
N THR A 133 -1.50 17.54 -16.65
CA THR A 133 -2.38 18.49 -17.34
C THR A 133 -1.59 19.67 -17.90
N LYS A 134 -2.01 20.16 -19.09
CA LYS A 134 -1.53 21.41 -19.70
C LYS A 134 -2.15 22.68 -19.09
N LYS A 135 -2.97 22.54 -18.07
CA LYS A 135 -3.60 23.62 -17.30
C LYS A 135 -3.23 23.49 -15.85
N VAL A 136 -2.95 24.61 -15.21
CA VAL A 136 -2.72 24.69 -13.76
C VAL A 136 -4.05 24.93 -13.04
N TYR A 137 -4.29 24.22 -11.94
CA TYR A 137 -5.51 24.29 -11.12
C TYR A 137 -5.17 24.86 -9.74
N ASP A 138 -4.88 26.16 -9.67
CA ASP A 138 -4.37 26.82 -8.46
C ASP A 138 -5.29 26.76 -7.25
N ASP A 139 -6.60 26.55 -7.45
CA ASP A 139 -7.60 26.42 -6.39
C ASP A 139 -7.59 25.03 -5.73
N VAL A 140 -6.75 24.09 -6.19
CA VAL A 140 -6.64 22.74 -5.63
C VAL A 140 -5.43 22.64 -4.73
N GLU A 141 -5.66 22.28 -3.47
CA GLU A 141 -4.62 22.09 -2.47
C GLU A 141 -3.78 20.84 -2.74
N HIS A 142 -2.61 20.76 -2.09
CA HIS A 142 -1.69 19.62 -2.20
C HIS A 142 -2.38 18.29 -1.91
N HIS A 143 -3.23 18.26 -0.88
CA HIS A 143 -4.02 17.10 -0.48
C HIS A 143 -5.51 17.48 -0.41
N THR A 144 -6.33 16.82 -1.19
CA THR A 144 -7.78 17.04 -1.19
C THR A 144 -8.49 15.69 -1.06
N ILE A 145 -9.47 15.61 -0.16
CA ILE A 145 -10.31 14.42 0.00
C ILE A 145 -11.75 14.77 -0.31
N LYS A 146 -12.33 14.06 -1.26
CA LYS A 146 -13.75 14.16 -1.62
C LYS A 146 -14.49 12.93 -1.13
N PHE A 147 -15.50 13.16 -0.31
CA PHE A 147 -16.41 12.09 0.13
C PHE A 147 -17.62 12.03 -0.80
N GLY A 148 -17.97 10.82 -1.21
CA GLY A 148 -19.24 10.56 -1.88
C GLY A 148 -20.44 10.85 -0.97
N ASP A 149 -21.61 11.00 -1.54
CA ASP A 149 -22.84 11.31 -0.80
C ASP A 149 -23.26 10.12 0.07
N LYS A 150 -23.12 8.90 -0.45
CA LYS A 150 -23.42 7.62 0.21
C LYS A 150 -22.19 6.94 0.79
N TYR A 151 -21.32 7.73 1.41
CA TYR A 151 -20.01 7.30 1.89
C TYR A 151 -20.00 5.99 2.70
N LYS A 152 -20.97 5.80 3.60
CA LYS A 152 -21.05 4.57 4.42
C LYS A 152 -21.44 3.35 3.57
N GLU A 153 -22.40 3.52 2.66
CA GLU A 153 -22.81 2.45 1.73
C GLU A 153 -21.66 2.08 0.78
N HIS A 154 -20.94 3.07 0.27
CA HIS A 154 -19.75 2.86 -0.55
C HIS A 154 -18.69 2.02 0.17
N LEU A 155 -18.40 2.31 1.43
CA LEU A 155 -17.46 1.51 2.21
C LEU A 155 -17.98 0.09 2.48
N ASP A 156 -19.29 -0.07 2.70
CA ASP A 156 -19.90 -1.39 2.85
C ASP A 156 -19.79 -2.21 1.55
N ASP A 157 -19.99 -1.56 0.41
CA ASP A 157 -19.80 -2.17 -0.91
C ASP A 157 -18.35 -2.63 -1.13
N ILE A 158 -17.35 -1.83 -0.74
CA ILE A 158 -15.93 -2.17 -0.87
C ILE A 158 -15.54 -3.34 0.03
N PHE A 159 -15.85 -3.26 1.33
CA PHE A 159 -15.32 -4.18 2.32
C PHE A 159 -16.13 -5.47 2.47
N ASN A 160 -17.46 -5.39 2.34
CA ASN A 160 -18.37 -6.50 2.62
C ASN A 160 -18.99 -7.08 1.34
N ASN A 161 -19.62 -6.24 0.50
CA ASN A 161 -20.34 -6.69 -0.69
C ASN A 161 -19.42 -7.00 -1.88
N LYS A 162 -18.16 -6.50 -1.84
CA LYS A 162 -17.13 -6.71 -2.86
C LYS A 162 -17.57 -6.27 -4.26
N LYS A 163 -18.22 -5.10 -4.37
CA LYS A 163 -18.69 -4.54 -5.64
C LYS A 163 -18.28 -3.09 -5.83
N LEU A 164 -18.17 -2.65 -7.08
CA LEU A 164 -17.96 -1.25 -7.44
C LEU A 164 -19.25 -0.44 -7.25
N ASN A 165 -19.09 0.87 -7.05
CA ASN A 165 -20.16 1.83 -6.89
C ASN A 165 -19.80 3.12 -7.64
N ASP A 166 -20.79 3.82 -8.20
CA ASP A 166 -20.60 5.07 -8.94
C ASP A 166 -20.48 6.29 -8.01
N ASP A 167 -20.93 6.18 -6.76
CA ASP A 167 -20.76 7.22 -5.73
C ASP A 167 -19.44 7.01 -4.99
N ILE A 168 -18.32 7.38 -5.64
CA ILE A 168 -16.97 7.16 -5.13
C ILE A 168 -16.52 8.28 -4.18
N SER A 169 -15.76 7.88 -3.16
CA SER A 169 -14.90 8.78 -2.39
C SER A 169 -13.47 8.66 -2.91
N TYR A 170 -12.74 9.74 -2.99
CA TYR A 170 -11.37 9.70 -3.49
C TYR A 170 -10.46 10.70 -2.76
N TYR A 171 -9.17 10.40 -2.80
CA TYR A 171 -8.09 11.29 -2.41
C TYR A 171 -7.40 11.80 -3.67
N LEU A 172 -7.23 13.12 -3.77
CA LEU A 172 -6.50 13.80 -4.84
C LEU A 172 -5.22 14.40 -4.29
N HIS A 173 -4.11 14.10 -4.92
CA HIS A 173 -2.79 14.63 -4.61
C HIS A 173 -2.30 15.50 -5.77
N ARG A 174 -1.94 16.76 -5.45
CA ARG A 174 -1.37 17.74 -6.37
C ARG A 174 0.00 18.19 -5.85
N PRO A 175 1.10 17.49 -6.12
CA PRO A 175 2.42 17.85 -5.60
C PRO A 175 2.90 19.21 -6.11
N THR A 176 2.51 19.64 -7.29
CA THR A 176 2.84 20.95 -7.88
C THR A 176 2.32 22.14 -7.08
N ALA A 177 1.36 21.96 -6.19
CA ALA A 177 0.94 22.98 -5.22
C ALA A 177 2.09 23.37 -4.25
N THR A 178 2.99 22.45 -3.96
CA THR A 178 4.13 22.66 -3.06
C THR A 178 5.47 22.72 -3.83
N ASP A 179 5.63 21.86 -4.82
CA ASP A 179 6.89 21.68 -5.56
C ASP A 179 6.65 21.80 -7.08
N LYS A 180 6.92 22.97 -7.60
CA LYS A 180 6.73 23.25 -9.04
C LYS A 180 7.61 22.41 -9.96
N SER A 181 8.70 21.82 -9.46
CA SER A 181 9.58 20.94 -10.25
C SER A 181 8.93 19.60 -10.62
N MET A 182 7.77 19.26 -10.05
CA MET A 182 7.04 18.03 -10.30
C MET A 182 6.29 18.00 -11.65
N ALA A 183 6.22 19.12 -12.37
CA ALA A 183 5.65 19.20 -13.71
C ALA A 183 6.40 20.23 -14.55
N PRO A 184 6.31 20.19 -15.89
CA PRO A 184 6.81 21.28 -16.75
C PRO A 184 6.14 22.63 -16.44
N ASP A 185 6.75 23.73 -16.90
CA ASP A 185 6.20 25.06 -16.72
C ASP A 185 4.76 25.14 -17.25
N ASN A 186 3.89 25.79 -16.48
CA ASN A 186 2.44 25.94 -16.75
C ASN A 186 1.65 24.61 -16.85
N HIS A 187 2.19 23.54 -16.30
CA HIS A 187 1.52 22.24 -16.19
C HIS A 187 1.29 21.87 -14.73
N ASP A 188 0.37 20.95 -14.52
CA ASP A 188 0.18 20.29 -13.23
C ASP A 188 0.35 18.77 -13.34
N CYS A 189 0.65 18.12 -12.24
CA CYS A 189 0.58 16.68 -12.14
C CYS A 189 -0.24 16.26 -10.92
N PHE A 190 -0.90 15.12 -11.06
CA PHE A 190 -1.83 14.61 -10.06
C PHE A 190 -1.74 13.10 -9.93
N TYR A 191 -2.14 12.59 -8.77
CA TYR A 191 -2.73 11.27 -8.71
C TYR A 191 -4.01 11.27 -7.88
N VAL A 192 -4.92 10.38 -8.26
CA VAL A 192 -6.17 10.12 -7.55
C VAL A 192 -6.15 8.70 -7.04
N LEU A 193 -6.42 8.54 -5.76
CA LEU A 193 -6.57 7.24 -5.13
C LEU A 193 -8.04 7.02 -4.79
N VAL A 194 -8.61 5.95 -5.35
CA VAL A 194 -9.97 5.48 -5.07
C VAL A 194 -9.89 4.14 -4.35
N PRO A 195 -10.45 4.01 -3.14
CA PRO A 195 -10.60 2.71 -2.51
C PRO A 195 -11.60 1.87 -3.31
N VAL A 196 -11.22 0.64 -3.64
CA VAL A 196 -12.02 -0.31 -4.41
C VAL A 196 -11.98 -1.70 -3.74
N PRO A 197 -12.88 -2.63 -4.07
CA PRO A 197 -12.75 -4.00 -3.61
C PRO A 197 -11.40 -4.62 -4.03
N ASN A 198 -10.79 -5.42 -3.17
CA ASN A 198 -9.62 -6.21 -3.53
C ASN A 198 -10.02 -7.40 -4.43
N ASN A 199 -9.04 -8.15 -4.95
CA ASN A 199 -9.25 -9.23 -5.94
C ASN A 199 -10.08 -10.42 -5.42
N GLN A 200 -10.45 -10.46 -4.15
CA GLN A 200 -11.47 -11.41 -3.67
C GLN A 200 -12.86 -11.13 -4.27
N SER A 201 -13.06 -9.95 -4.86
CA SER A 201 -14.31 -9.57 -5.55
C SER A 201 -14.53 -10.33 -6.85
N GLY A 202 -13.46 -10.78 -7.51
CA GLY A 202 -13.53 -11.33 -8.88
C GLY A 202 -13.80 -10.28 -9.97
N ILE A 203 -13.63 -8.99 -9.68
CA ILE A 203 -13.76 -7.91 -10.67
C ILE A 203 -12.70 -8.08 -11.75
N ASP A 204 -13.12 -8.04 -13.01
CA ASP A 204 -12.22 -8.04 -14.16
C ASP A 204 -11.72 -6.61 -14.45
N TRP A 205 -10.54 -6.30 -13.96
CA TRP A 205 -9.93 -4.98 -14.13
C TRP A 205 -9.50 -4.66 -15.56
N SER A 206 -9.41 -5.65 -16.45
CA SER A 206 -9.18 -5.39 -17.87
C SER A 206 -10.39 -4.72 -18.54
N ILE A 207 -11.57 -4.90 -17.97
CA ILE A 207 -12.83 -4.32 -18.44
C ILE A 207 -13.21 -3.10 -17.59
N GLU A 208 -13.12 -3.21 -16.25
CA GLU A 208 -13.60 -2.19 -15.34
C GLU A 208 -12.60 -1.03 -15.13
N GLY A 209 -11.31 -1.21 -15.49
CA GLY A 209 -10.28 -0.19 -15.33
C GLY A 209 -10.60 1.10 -16.06
N ASP A 210 -10.91 1.03 -17.37
CA ASP A 210 -11.25 2.22 -18.17
C ASP A 210 -12.57 2.85 -17.75
N LYS A 211 -13.55 2.06 -17.33
CA LYS A 211 -14.81 2.59 -16.80
C LYS A 211 -14.57 3.38 -15.51
N MET A 212 -13.74 2.84 -14.60
CA MET A 212 -13.38 3.54 -13.37
C MET A 212 -12.59 4.82 -13.65
N LYS A 213 -11.63 4.79 -14.60
CA LYS A 213 -10.92 5.99 -15.04
C LYS A 213 -11.90 7.08 -15.50
N ASN A 214 -12.82 6.74 -16.39
CA ASN A 214 -13.81 7.68 -16.92
C ASN A 214 -14.73 8.22 -15.82
N LEU A 215 -15.14 7.37 -14.88
CA LEU A 215 -15.93 7.80 -13.71
C LEU A 215 -15.15 8.80 -12.85
N VAL A 216 -13.89 8.53 -12.56
CA VAL A 216 -13.00 9.41 -11.77
C VAL A 216 -12.83 10.76 -12.46
N ILE A 217 -12.53 10.78 -13.77
CA ILE A 217 -12.41 12.02 -14.56
C ILE A 217 -13.71 12.83 -14.45
N LYS A 218 -14.85 12.21 -14.72
CA LYS A 218 -16.16 12.85 -14.62
C LYS A 218 -16.42 13.47 -13.25
N LYS A 219 -16.16 12.71 -12.17
CA LYS A 219 -16.35 13.19 -10.79
C LYS A 219 -15.45 14.37 -10.43
N MET A 220 -14.22 14.39 -10.96
CA MET A 220 -13.29 15.51 -10.77
C MET A 220 -13.73 16.74 -11.59
N GLU A 221 -14.19 16.57 -12.82
CA GLU A 221 -14.72 17.68 -13.65
C GLU A 221 -15.94 18.34 -13.01
N GLU A 222 -16.84 17.56 -12.44
CA GLU A 222 -18.04 18.04 -11.75
C GLU A 222 -17.73 18.86 -10.49
N SER A 223 -16.49 18.79 -9.94
CA SER A 223 -16.21 19.36 -8.62
C SER A 223 -14.93 20.19 -8.50
N LEU A 224 -13.78 19.64 -8.85
CA LEU A 224 -12.47 20.21 -8.52
C LEU A 224 -11.67 20.67 -9.74
N LEU A 225 -11.78 19.97 -10.86
CA LEU A 225 -10.93 20.15 -12.03
C LEU A 225 -11.79 20.40 -13.30
N PRO A 226 -12.41 21.57 -13.45
CA PRO A 226 -13.29 21.83 -14.60
C PRO A 226 -12.51 21.71 -15.92
N ASN A 227 -13.13 21.03 -16.92
CA ASN A 227 -12.58 20.70 -18.23
C ASN A 227 -11.32 19.80 -18.15
N LEU A 228 -11.25 18.90 -17.18
CA LEU A 228 -10.10 18.03 -16.99
C LEU A 228 -9.78 17.20 -18.23
N SER A 229 -10.79 16.55 -18.82
CA SER A 229 -10.65 15.67 -19.99
C SER A 229 -9.96 16.33 -21.18
N GLU A 230 -10.21 17.63 -21.40
CA GLU A 230 -9.59 18.41 -22.48
C GLU A 230 -8.14 18.84 -22.16
N ASN A 231 -7.76 18.78 -20.89
CA ASN A 231 -6.48 19.26 -20.40
C ASN A 231 -5.48 18.16 -20.05
N ILE A 232 -5.88 16.89 -19.99
CA ILE A 232 -4.98 15.75 -19.78
C ILE A 232 -4.03 15.64 -20.97
N VAL A 233 -2.74 15.52 -20.70
CA VAL A 233 -1.67 15.34 -21.71
C VAL A 233 -1.04 13.96 -21.65
N GLU A 234 -1.03 13.33 -20.47
CA GLU A 234 -0.50 11.99 -20.23
C GLU A 234 -1.24 11.37 -19.06
N ASP A 235 -1.59 10.10 -19.15
CA ASP A 235 -2.24 9.40 -18.04
C ASP A 235 -1.97 7.89 -18.02
N PHE A 236 -2.06 7.31 -16.84
CA PHE A 236 -2.12 5.86 -16.64
C PHE A 236 -2.80 5.54 -15.30
N TYR A 237 -3.20 4.29 -15.13
CA TYR A 237 -3.76 3.84 -13.86
C TYR A 237 -3.21 2.49 -13.41
N LEU A 238 -3.28 2.28 -12.09
CA LEU A 238 -2.94 1.02 -11.44
C LEU A 238 -4.19 0.47 -10.75
N THR A 239 -4.40 -0.83 -10.88
CA THR A 239 -5.55 -1.54 -10.31
C THR A 239 -5.08 -2.54 -9.23
N PRO A 240 -5.97 -3.17 -8.48
CA PRO A 240 -5.61 -4.24 -7.55
C PRO A 240 -4.76 -5.36 -8.18
N ASP A 241 -4.92 -5.62 -9.47
CA ASP A 241 -4.09 -6.60 -10.19
C ASP A 241 -2.60 -6.23 -10.18
N TYR A 242 -2.27 -4.95 -10.35
CA TYR A 242 -0.90 -4.48 -10.26
C TYR A 242 -0.31 -4.75 -8.87
N PHE A 243 -1.06 -4.44 -7.82
CA PHE A 243 -0.61 -4.67 -6.44
C PHE A 243 -0.40 -6.16 -6.15
N GLU A 244 -1.22 -7.04 -6.72
CA GLU A 244 -1.05 -8.48 -6.55
C GLU A 244 0.12 -9.05 -7.36
N LYS A 245 0.29 -8.62 -8.62
CA LYS A 245 1.28 -9.19 -9.55
C LYS A 245 2.66 -8.59 -9.34
N GLU A 246 2.75 -7.26 -9.25
CA GLU A 246 4.04 -6.55 -9.19
C GLU A 246 4.54 -6.33 -7.75
N LEU A 247 3.62 -6.07 -6.81
CA LEU A 247 3.99 -5.81 -5.42
C LEU A 247 3.80 -7.02 -4.51
N ASN A 248 3.37 -8.17 -5.07
CA ASN A 248 3.16 -9.40 -4.33
C ASN A 248 2.26 -9.27 -3.09
N THR A 249 1.27 -8.36 -3.12
CA THR A 249 0.30 -8.26 -2.04
C THR A 249 -0.79 -9.33 -2.18
N LYS A 250 -1.25 -9.86 -1.05
CA LYS A 250 -2.29 -10.88 -1.09
C LYS A 250 -3.62 -10.27 -1.55
N TYR A 251 -4.22 -10.83 -2.60
CA TYR A 251 -5.47 -10.37 -3.22
C TYR A 251 -5.45 -8.91 -3.71
N GLY A 252 -4.29 -8.38 -4.07
CA GLY A 252 -4.18 -6.98 -4.51
C GLY A 252 -4.58 -5.96 -3.44
N SER A 253 -4.46 -6.32 -2.17
CA SER A 253 -4.77 -5.43 -1.05
C SER A 253 -3.75 -4.28 -0.97
N GLY A 254 -4.24 -3.04 -0.80
CA GLY A 254 -3.37 -1.86 -0.77
C GLY A 254 -2.50 -1.76 0.49
N PHE A 255 -2.90 -2.40 1.60
CA PHE A 255 -2.28 -2.25 2.92
C PHE A 255 -2.13 -3.57 3.68
N SER A 256 -2.05 -4.72 2.99
CA SER A 256 -2.02 -6.05 3.60
C SER A 256 -3.32 -6.36 4.35
N ILE A 257 -3.27 -6.84 5.59
CA ILE A 257 -4.44 -7.17 6.40
C ILE A 257 -5.11 -5.92 6.98
N GLN A 258 -6.45 -5.97 7.13
CA GLN A 258 -7.22 -4.87 7.74
C GLN A 258 -6.75 -4.58 9.18
N PRO A 259 -6.73 -3.30 9.58
CA PRO A 259 -6.33 -2.89 10.93
C PRO A 259 -7.50 -3.05 11.95
N LYS A 260 -8.13 -4.21 11.98
CA LYS A 260 -9.11 -4.59 13.01
C LYS A 260 -8.41 -4.87 14.34
N PHE A 261 -9.13 -4.79 15.45
CA PHE A 261 -8.58 -5.08 16.77
C PHE A 261 -7.84 -6.43 16.82
N THR A 262 -8.46 -7.47 16.27
CA THR A 262 -7.90 -8.83 16.22
C THR A 262 -6.76 -9.03 15.21
N GLN A 263 -6.41 -8.00 14.45
CA GLN A 263 -5.35 -8.00 13.44
C GLN A 263 -4.40 -6.79 13.57
N SER A 264 -4.45 -6.09 14.72
CA SER A 264 -3.62 -4.92 15.01
C SER A 264 -2.71 -5.18 16.20
N ALA A 265 -1.71 -4.35 16.39
CA ALA A 265 -0.75 -4.43 17.50
C ALA A 265 -0.18 -5.86 17.66
N TYR A 266 -0.35 -6.48 18.81
CA TYR A 266 0.14 -7.83 19.09
C TYR A 266 -0.44 -8.91 18.14
N PHE A 267 -1.66 -8.74 17.66
CA PHE A 267 -2.32 -9.73 16.77
C PHE A 267 -1.93 -9.59 15.29
N ARG A 268 -1.20 -8.54 14.93
CA ARG A 268 -0.63 -8.39 13.59
C ARG A 268 0.50 -9.41 13.38
N PHE A 269 0.92 -9.65 12.13
CA PHE A 269 2.11 -10.46 11.88
C PHE A 269 3.31 -9.91 12.66
N HIS A 270 3.99 -10.79 13.37
CA HIS A 270 5.16 -10.43 14.16
C HIS A 270 6.37 -10.16 13.24
N ASN A 271 7.30 -9.34 13.72
CA ASN A 271 8.54 -9.05 13.00
C ASN A 271 9.50 -10.26 12.96
N LYS A 272 9.34 -11.22 13.86
CA LYS A 272 9.98 -12.55 13.79
C LYS A 272 8.95 -13.59 13.38
N SER A 273 9.29 -14.45 12.42
CA SER A 273 8.39 -15.54 11.97
C SER A 273 8.01 -16.47 13.11
N GLU A 274 6.73 -16.84 13.19
CA GLU A 274 6.20 -17.82 14.14
C GLU A 274 6.48 -19.28 13.70
N ILE A 275 6.99 -19.48 12.46
CA ILE A 275 7.18 -20.80 11.86
C ILE A 275 8.64 -21.10 11.55
N PHE A 276 9.35 -20.11 10.97
CA PHE A 276 10.71 -20.27 10.52
C PHE A 276 11.69 -19.52 11.41
N ASP A 277 12.68 -20.23 11.91
CA ASP A 277 13.84 -19.61 12.56
C ASP A 277 14.75 -18.99 11.50
N GLY A 278 15.17 -17.75 11.73
CA GLY A 278 15.95 -16.95 10.76
C GLY A 278 15.11 -16.19 9.73
N LEU A 279 13.76 -16.25 9.79
CA LEU A 279 12.90 -15.41 8.94
C LEU A 279 12.31 -14.27 9.75
N TYR A 280 12.49 -13.05 9.22
CA TYR A 280 12.01 -11.82 9.84
C TYR A 280 11.21 -10.99 8.83
N PHE A 281 10.32 -10.11 9.33
CA PHE A 281 9.47 -9.25 8.53
C PHE A 281 9.61 -7.80 8.91
N VAL A 282 9.63 -6.94 7.89
CA VAL A 282 9.50 -5.48 7.99
C VAL A 282 8.43 -5.01 7.00
N GLY A 283 8.02 -3.75 7.10
CA GLY A 283 7.08 -3.16 6.15
C GLY A 283 5.65 -3.10 6.64
N ALA A 284 4.73 -2.82 5.71
CA ALA A 284 3.33 -2.52 6.01
C ALA A 284 2.54 -3.70 6.58
N GLY A 285 2.88 -4.93 6.18
CA GLY A 285 2.15 -6.15 6.57
C GLY A 285 2.39 -6.60 8.00
N THR A 286 3.47 -6.14 8.65
CA THR A 286 3.88 -6.54 10.00
C THR A 286 3.71 -5.39 11.01
N HIS A 287 4.05 -5.62 12.27
CA HIS A 287 4.01 -4.59 13.31
C HIS A 287 5.12 -3.53 13.05
N PRO A 288 4.85 -2.20 13.24
CA PRO A 288 3.60 -1.60 13.76
C PRO A 288 2.49 -1.43 12.73
N GLY A 289 2.76 -1.47 11.41
CA GLY A 289 1.73 -1.46 10.37
C GLY A 289 2.00 -0.48 9.23
N ALA A 290 0.94 -0.18 8.45
CA ALA A 290 0.99 0.65 7.27
C ALA A 290 1.26 2.14 7.56
N GLY A 291 1.67 2.87 6.51
CA GLY A 291 2.11 4.27 6.56
C GLY A 291 3.63 4.38 6.64
N VAL A 292 4.22 5.39 5.96
CA VAL A 292 5.69 5.54 5.87
C VAL A 292 6.38 5.51 7.26
N PRO A 293 5.90 6.24 8.28
CA PRO A 293 6.51 6.17 9.62
C PRO A 293 6.40 4.78 10.26
N GLY A 294 5.27 4.09 10.07
CA GLY A 294 5.06 2.73 10.56
C GLY A 294 6.00 1.73 9.89
N VAL A 295 6.10 1.80 8.56
CA VAL A 295 6.99 0.94 7.77
C VAL A 295 8.45 1.11 8.18
N LEU A 296 8.95 2.33 8.30
CA LEU A 296 10.31 2.60 8.77
C LEU A 296 10.54 2.14 10.21
N SER A 297 9.53 2.34 11.08
CA SER A 297 9.59 1.88 12.47
C SER A 297 9.65 0.36 12.62
N SER A 298 9.17 -0.41 11.64
CA SER A 298 9.26 -1.87 11.65
C SER A 298 10.71 -2.36 11.64
N ALA A 299 11.60 -1.67 10.91
CA ALA A 299 13.04 -1.95 10.95
C ALA A 299 13.64 -1.65 12.34
N LYS A 300 13.21 -0.57 12.99
CA LYS A 300 13.65 -0.23 14.36
C LYS A 300 13.15 -1.23 15.41
N VAL A 301 11.99 -1.85 15.17
CA VAL A 301 11.54 -2.97 16.03
C VAL A 301 12.43 -4.19 15.82
N LEU A 302 12.80 -4.47 14.58
CA LEU A 302 13.66 -5.60 14.24
C LEU A 302 15.04 -5.49 14.88
N ASP A 303 15.63 -4.31 14.91
CA ASP A 303 16.92 -4.01 15.59
C ASP A 303 16.96 -4.43 17.07
N LYS A 304 15.80 -4.55 17.72
CA LYS A 304 15.70 -4.98 19.13
C LYS A 304 15.53 -6.48 19.31
N ILE A 305 15.30 -7.23 18.26
CA ILE A 305 15.00 -8.68 18.32
C ILE A 305 15.99 -9.54 17.54
N LEU A 306 16.88 -8.93 16.76
CA LEU A 306 18.09 -9.54 16.18
C LEU A 306 19.27 -9.45 17.15
#